data_834bdcd04eb4e2ea0367de5fd1f3f358
#
_entry.id   834bdcd04eb4e2ea0367de5fd1f3f358
#
_cell.length_a   1.000
_cell.length_b   1.000
_cell.length_c   1.000
_cell.angle_alpha   90.00
_cell.angle_beta   90.00
_cell.angle_gamma   90.00
#
_symmetry.space_group_name_H-M   'P 1'
#
loop_
_entity.id
_entity.type
_entity.pdbx_description
1 polymer ?
#
loop_
_entity_poly.entity_id
_entity_poly.type
_entity_poly.pdbx_seq_one_letter_code
_entity_poly.pdbx_strand_id
1 'polypeptide(L)'
;DVAPSRGLGDVYKRQYLLKFVTFVPDAQADRVRKALFEAGCGCIGNYDSCSYNLEGEGTFRAQRGTSPFCGEIGELHKESEVRIETILPAFKKAAVIKALLATHPYEEPAFDFYPLKNTWTQVGSGVVGELEEPEAELDFLKRIKKTFEVGCLRHTRLSGRLIQKVALCGGAGAFLLPKAVSADADVFITGEVKYHDYFNYENDILVAEMGHYESEQYTKEIFYSIIQEMFPELEVQITRVNTNPIKYL
;
A
#
# COMPACT_ATOMS: atom_id res chain seq x y z
N ASP A 1 4.82 -14.49 16.13
CA ASP A 1 5.39 -13.98 14.88
C ASP A 1 4.56 -14.54 13.74
N VAL A 2 4.04 -13.67 12.91
CA VAL A 2 3.25 -14.05 11.72
C VAL A 2 4.19 -13.91 10.52
N ALA A 3 4.23 -14.92 9.66
CA ALA A 3 4.92 -14.83 8.38
C ALA A 3 4.52 -13.52 7.65
N PRO A 4 5.37 -12.93 6.81
CA PRO A 4 5.07 -11.66 6.17
C PRO A 4 3.75 -11.73 5.43
N SER A 5 2.77 -10.94 5.89
CA SER A 5 1.46 -10.85 5.28
C SER A 5 1.53 -10.12 3.94
N ARG A 6 0.66 -10.51 2.99
CA ARG A 6 0.52 -9.85 1.68
C ARG A 6 -0.82 -9.15 1.59
N GLY A 7 -0.86 -7.98 0.96
CA GLY A 7 -2.10 -7.30 0.64
C GLY A 7 -3.01 -8.13 -0.27
N LEU A 8 -4.30 -8.16 0.02
CA LEU A 8 -5.31 -8.90 -0.72
C LEU A 8 -6.24 -7.93 -1.44
N GLY A 9 -6.32 -8.06 -2.78
CA GLY A 9 -7.16 -7.21 -3.63
C GLY A 9 -6.57 -5.83 -3.92
N ASP A 10 -7.13 -5.18 -4.95
CA ASP A 10 -6.72 -3.83 -5.33
C ASP A 10 -7.35 -2.81 -4.39
N VAL A 11 -6.55 -1.91 -3.86
CA VAL A 11 -7.01 -0.79 -3.06
C VAL A 11 -7.26 0.42 -3.96
N TYR A 12 -8.34 1.13 -3.67
CA TYR A 12 -8.88 2.29 -4.38
C TYR A 12 -7.81 3.25 -4.94
N LYS A 13 -7.96 3.62 -6.21
CA LYS A 13 -7.35 4.68 -7.08
C LYS A 13 -6.06 5.43 -6.70
N ARG A 14 -5.50 5.31 -5.48
CA ARG A 14 -4.29 6.02 -5.04
C ARG A 14 -3.08 5.11 -4.78
N GLN A 15 -3.22 3.82 -4.97
CA GLN A 15 -2.18 2.84 -4.61
C GLN A 15 -1.68 2.05 -5.82
N TYR A 16 -1.51 2.74 -6.93
CA TYR A 16 -0.77 2.22 -8.07
C TYR A 16 0.67 2.74 -8.05
N LEU A 17 1.52 1.99 -8.72
CA LEU A 17 2.91 2.38 -8.92
C LEU A 17 3.02 3.32 -10.12
N LEU A 18 3.94 4.27 -9.99
CA LEU A 18 4.34 5.16 -11.06
C LEU A 18 5.80 4.88 -11.42
N LYS A 19 6.12 4.94 -12.70
CA LYS A 19 7.48 5.17 -13.16
C LYS A 19 7.69 6.68 -13.20
N PHE A 20 8.77 7.13 -12.60
CA PHE A 20 9.26 8.49 -12.66
C PHE A 20 10.49 8.54 -13.57
N VAL A 21 10.54 9.53 -14.43
CA VAL A 21 11.66 9.78 -15.33
C VAL A 21 12.06 11.25 -15.21
N THR A 22 13.37 11.53 -15.14
CA THR A 22 13.92 12.87 -15.23
C THR A 22 15.27 12.84 -15.92
N PHE A 23 15.74 13.99 -16.35
CA PHE A 23 16.98 14.17 -17.12
C PHE A 23 17.86 15.17 -16.38
N VAL A 24 19.06 14.76 -16.00
CA VAL A 24 19.90 15.51 -15.08
C VAL A 24 21.31 15.61 -15.65
N PRO A 25 21.96 16.79 -15.68
CA PRO A 25 23.35 16.90 -16.05
C PRO A 25 24.23 15.92 -15.27
N ASP A 26 25.19 15.26 -15.94
CA ASP A 26 26.00 14.16 -15.39
C ASP A 26 26.57 14.47 -14.00
N ALA A 27 27.12 15.66 -13.82
CA ALA A 27 27.76 16.07 -12.57
C ALA A 27 26.80 16.18 -11.37
N GLN A 28 25.48 16.29 -11.60
CA GLN A 28 24.44 16.42 -10.58
C GLN A 28 23.60 15.17 -10.40
N ALA A 29 23.75 14.17 -11.28
CA ALA A 29 22.91 12.98 -11.32
C ALA A 29 22.87 12.22 -9.99
N ASP A 30 23.99 12.00 -9.33
CA ASP A 30 24.06 11.28 -8.06
C ASP A 30 23.33 12.01 -6.92
N ARG A 31 23.47 13.35 -6.87
CA ARG A 31 22.79 14.19 -5.87
C ARG A 31 21.27 14.13 -6.03
N VAL A 32 20.80 14.30 -7.25
CA VAL A 32 19.36 14.27 -7.56
C VAL A 32 18.80 12.87 -7.29
N ARG A 33 19.47 11.82 -7.75
CA ARG A 33 19.07 10.42 -7.53
C ARG A 33 18.92 10.09 -6.04
N LYS A 34 19.90 10.50 -5.22
CA LYS A 34 19.84 10.30 -3.77
C LYS A 34 18.62 11.00 -3.16
N ALA A 35 18.34 12.24 -3.51
CA ALA A 35 17.17 12.96 -3.03
C ALA A 35 15.83 12.31 -3.45
N LEU A 36 15.75 11.74 -4.65
CA LEU A 36 14.60 10.99 -5.12
C LEU A 36 14.37 9.72 -4.28
N PHE A 37 15.44 8.99 -3.94
CA PHE A 37 15.33 7.81 -3.08
C PHE A 37 14.90 8.18 -1.65
N GLU A 38 15.45 9.23 -1.07
CA GLU A 38 15.03 9.76 0.24
C GLU A 38 13.56 10.21 0.25
N ALA A 39 13.06 10.69 -0.90
CA ALA A 39 11.63 11.05 -1.08
C ALA A 39 10.71 9.84 -1.26
N GLY A 40 11.26 8.62 -1.39
CA GLY A 40 10.54 7.34 -1.45
C GLY A 40 10.43 6.71 -2.83
N CYS A 41 11.33 7.05 -3.76
CA CYS A 41 11.52 6.31 -5.00
C CYS A 41 12.39 5.06 -4.79
N GLY A 42 12.30 4.09 -5.73
CA GLY A 42 13.25 3.01 -5.90
C GLY A 42 13.05 1.79 -5.02
N CYS A 43 11.89 1.60 -4.39
CA CYS A 43 11.62 0.38 -3.62
C CYS A 43 10.97 -0.68 -4.51
N ILE A 44 11.60 -1.85 -4.65
CA ILE A 44 11.11 -3.02 -5.39
C ILE A 44 11.30 -4.27 -4.54
N GLY A 45 10.23 -4.79 -3.95
CA GLY A 45 10.30 -5.91 -3.01
C GLY A 45 11.20 -5.56 -1.81
N ASN A 46 12.24 -6.34 -1.59
CA ASN A 46 13.23 -6.15 -0.51
C ASN A 46 14.45 -5.31 -0.95
N TYR A 47 14.39 -4.68 -2.13
CA TYR A 47 15.48 -3.82 -2.62
C TYR A 47 15.02 -2.36 -2.54
N ASP A 48 15.92 -1.50 -2.12
CA ASP A 48 15.79 -0.05 -2.19
C ASP A 48 16.75 0.56 -3.23
N SER A 49 16.66 1.88 -3.43
CA SER A 49 17.55 2.64 -4.29
C SER A 49 17.62 2.10 -5.73
N CYS A 50 16.54 1.47 -6.21
CA CYS A 50 16.45 0.94 -7.56
C CYS A 50 16.21 2.06 -8.56
N SER A 51 17.13 2.21 -9.53
CA SER A 51 16.95 3.06 -10.70
C SER A 51 17.61 2.42 -11.91
N TYR A 52 17.18 2.85 -13.08
CA TYR A 52 17.86 2.57 -14.34
C TYR A 52 18.33 3.88 -14.94
N ASN A 53 19.62 3.96 -15.32
CA ASN A 53 20.22 5.18 -15.77
C ASN A 53 20.76 5.01 -17.18
N LEU A 54 20.51 6.02 -18.04
CA LEU A 54 20.94 6.06 -19.42
C LEU A 54 21.65 7.40 -19.68
N GLU A 55 22.85 7.35 -20.19
CA GLU A 55 23.57 8.53 -20.67
C GLU A 55 22.99 8.97 -22.01
N GLY A 56 22.86 10.27 -22.21
CA GLY A 56 22.32 10.84 -23.41
C GLY A 56 22.63 12.32 -23.57
N GLU A 57 22.09 12.92 -24.62
CA GLU A 57 22.22 14.35 -24.91
C GLU A 57 20.85 15.00 -24.83
N GLY A 58 20.65 15.94 -23.88
CA GLY A 58 19.51 16.82 -23.81
C GLY A 58 19.70 18.07 -24.69
N THR A 59 18.62 18.62 -25.22
CA THR A 59 18.68 19.88 -25.98
C THR A 59 17.61 20.84 -25.50
N PHE A 60 17.97 22.11 -25.34
CA PHE A 60 17.03 23.18 -25.02
C PHE A 60 17.50 24.53 -25.56
N ARG A 61 16.59 25.48 -25.62
CA ARG A 61 16.88 26.87 -25.96
C ARG A 61 16.25 27.78 -24.92
N ALA A 62 17.10 28.42 -24.09
CA ALA A 62 16.66 29.37 -23.11
C ALA A 62 16.03 30.60 -23.78
N GLN A 63 14.86 31.05 -23.29
CA GLN A 63 14.16 32.22 -23.80
C GLN A 63 14.47 33.46 -22.94
N ARG A 64 14.09 34.66 -23.42
CA ARG A 64 14.22 35.88 -22.62
C ARG A 64 13.42 35.78 -21.32
N GLY A 65 14.03 36.13 -20.20
CA GLY A 65 13.40 36.08 -18.88
C GLY A 65 13.71 34.82 -18.06
N THR A 66 14.46 33.84 -18.64
CA THR A 66 14.98 32.68 -17.92
C THR A 66 16.37 32.94 -17.36
N SER A 67 16.78 32.14 -16.37
CA SER A 67 18.13 32.09 -15.80
C SER A 67 18.71 30.69 -15.97
N PRO A 68 19.15 30.29 -17.17
CA PRO A 68 19.57 28.93 -17.44
C PRO A 68 20.83 28.56 -16.62
N PHE A 69 20.87 27.35 -16.11
CA PHE A 69 22.01 26.78 -15.41
C PHE A 69 23.24 26.65 -16.34
N CYS A 70 23.03 26.33 -17.62
CA CYS A 70 24.02 26.24 -18.67
C CYS A 70 23.45 26.74 -20.01
N GLY A 71 24.28 27.02 -20.98
CA GLY A 71 23.91 27.59 -22.28
C GLY A 71 23.61 29.09 -22.25
N GLU A 72 23.35 29.66 -23.44
CA GLU A 72 23.07 31.08 -23.63
C GLU A 72 21.64 31.33 -24.09
N ILE A 73 21.06 32.49 -23.71
CA ILE A 73 19.72 32.88 -24.10
C ILE A 73 19.64 33.05 -25.63
N GLY A 74 18.65 32.35 -26.25
CA GLY A 74 18.40 32.41 -27.68
C GLY A 74 19.18 31.38 -28.50
N GLU A 75 20.20 30.70 -27.92
CA GLU A 75 20.97 29.67 -28.60
C GLU A 75 20.46 28.26 -28.26
N LEU A 76 20.61 27.34 -29.23
CA LEU A 76 20.34 25.93 -29.00
C LEU A 76 21.53 25.32 -28.27
N HIS A 77 21.30 24.96 -26.99
CA HIS A 77 22.30 24.28 -26.16
C HIS A 77 22.09 22.75 -26.21
N LYS A 78 23.22 22.03 -26.10
CA LYS A 78 23.32 20.58 -25.96
C LYS A 78 24.04 20.27 -24.67
N GLU A 79 23.41 19.44 -23.82
CA GLU A 79 24.00 19.06 -22.53
C GLU A 79 24.08 17.55 -22.42
N SER A 80 25.16 17.05 -21.83
CA SER A 80 25.29 15.64 -21.46
C SER A 80 24.48 15.38 -20.22
N GLU A 81 23.51 14.48 -20.33
CA GLU A 81 22.54 14.21 -19.26
C GLU A 81 22.39 12.72 -18.99
N VAL A 82 22.16 12.39 -17.73
CA VAL A 82 21.67 11.07 -17.32
C VAL A 82 20.15 11.09 -17.25
N ARG A 83 19.51 10.24 -18.04
CA ARG A 83 18.11 9.91 -17.85
C ARG A 83 17.98 8.94 -16.68
N ILE A 84 17.33 9.37 -15.59
CA ILE A 84 17.09 8.58 -14.40
C ILE A 84 15.67 8.06 -14.47
N GLU A 85 15.49 6.72 -14.49
CA GLU A 85 14.20 6.06 -14.37
C GLU A 85 14.10 5.35 -13.03
N THR A 86 13.04 5.57 -12.29
CA THR A 86 12.77 4.89 -11.02
C THR A 86 11.28 4.64 -10.82
N ILE A 87 10.92 3.93 -9.76
CA ILE A 87 9.54 3.57 -9.43
C ILE A 87 9.16 4.19 -8.08
N LEU A 88 7.88 4.57 -7.93
CA LEU A 88 7.35 5.04 -6.65
C LEU A 88 5.87 4.70 -6.49
N PRO A 89 5.37 4.59 -5.25
CA PRO A 89 3.94 4.59 -4.97
C PRO A 89 3.34 5.96 -5.29
N ALA A 90 2.15 5.98 -5.91
CA ALA A 90 1.52 7.21 -6.38
C ALA A 90 1.31 8.27 -5.28
N PHE A 91 1.10 7.87 -4.03
CA PHE A 91 0.93 8.80 -2.90
C PHE A 91 2.22 9.58 -2.55
N LYS A 92 3.40 9.11 -2.98
CA LYS A 92 4.69 9.79 -2.81
C LYS A 92 4.97 10.85 -3.88
N LYS A 93 4.11 10.97 -4.92
CA LYS A 93 4.33 11.87 -6.07
C LYS A 93 4.66 13.30 -5.65
N ALA A 94 3.91 13.89 -4.72
CA ALA A 94 4.16 15.27 -4.27
C ALA A 94 5.52 15.44 -3.58
N ALA A 95 5.93 14.47 -2.75
CA ALA A 95 7.23 14.49 -2.07
C ALA A 95 8.38 14.37 -3.08
N VAL A 96 8.23 13.51 -4.08
CA VAL A 96 9.23 13.31 -5.15
C VAL A 96 9.39 14.56 -6.01
N ILE A 97 8.29 15.22 -6.41
CA ILE A 97 8.35 16.50 -7.14
C ILE A 97 9.09 17.56 -6.29
N LYS A 98 8.75 17.69 -5.00
CA LYS A 98 9.40 18.63 -4.10
C LYS A 98 10.90 18.36 -3.98
N ALA A 99 11.31 17.09 -3.85
CA ALA A 99 12.72 16.71 -3.78
C ALA A 99 13.46 17.01 -5.09
N LEU A 100 12.84 16.72 -6.25
CA LEU A 100 13.40 17.05 -7.56
C LEU A 100 13.66 18.56 -7.66
N LEU A 101 12.63 19.38 -7.46
CA LEU A 101 12.73 20.84 -7.62
C LEU A 101 13.72 21.48 -6.65
N ALA A 102 13.94 20.89 -5.48
CA ALA A 102 14.91 21.36 -4.49
C ALA A 102 16.38 21.00 -4.83
N THR A 103 16.60 19.97 -5.66
CA THR A 103 17.94 19.42 -5.89
C THR A 103 18.40 19.51 -7.34
N HIS A 104 17.46 19.64 -8.27
CA HIS A 104 17.80 19.76 -9.70
C HIS A 104 18.46 21.11 -9.98
N PRO A 105 19.52 21.16 -10.84
CA PRO A 105 20.20 22.41 -11.15
C PRO A 105 19.39 23.34 -12.07
N TYR A 106 18.48 22.76 -12.87
CA TYR A 106 17.62 23.57 -13.77
C TYR A 106 16.48 24.22 -13.01
N GLU A 107 16.11 25.45 -13.37
CA GLU A 107 14.95 26.13 -12.82
C GLU A 107 13.63 25.44 -13.18
N GLU A 108 13.56 24.83 -14.38
CA GLU A 108 12.42 24.05 -14.87
C GLU A 108 12.92 22.67 -15.37
N PRO A 109 13.09 21.69 -14.48
CA PRO A 109 13.52 20.36 -14.88
C PRO A 109 12.43 19.60 -15.63
N ALA A 110 12.82 18.88 -16.69
CA ALA A 110 11.94 17.97 -17.38
C ALA A 110 11.75 16.68 -16.56
N PHE A 111 10.49 16.26 -16.36
CA PHE A 111 10.17 15.00 -15.71
C PHE A 111 8.81 14.47 -16.12
N ASP A 112 8.66 13.15 -16.08
CA ASP A 112 7.43 12.46 -16.45
C ASP A 112 7.00 11.43 -15.40
N PHE A 113 5.70 11.20 -15.29
CA PHE A 113 5.11 10.10 -14.53
C PHE A 113 4.28 9.20 -15.45
N TYR A 114 4.64 7.91 -15.50
CA TYR A 114 3.90 6.89 -16.24
C TYR A 114 3.18 5.96 -15.26
N PRO A 115 1.85 5.83 -15.32
CA PRO A 115 1.12 4.84 -14.56
C PRO A 115 1.57 3.43 -14.93
N LEU A 116 1.91 2.60 -13.93
CA LEU A 116 2.29 1.22 -14.13
C LEU A 116 1.10 0.29 -13.85
N LYS A 117 0.99 -0.79 -14.62
CA LYS A 117 0.03 -1.87 -14.38
C LYS A 117 0.57 -2.94 -13.41
N ASN A 118 1.76 -2.71 -12.86
CA ASN A 118 2.37 -3.61 -11.90
C ASN A 118 1.53 -3.66 -10.63
N THR A 119 1.28 -4.87 -10.13
CA THR A 119 0.60 -5.06 -8.85
C THR A 119 1.53 -4.67 -7.71
N TRP A 120 1.05 -3.83 -6.81
CA TRP A 120 1.77 -3.50 -5.58
C TRP A 120 1.29 -4.43 -4.45
N THR A 121 2.06 -5.51 -4.22
CA THR A 121 1.67 -6.61 -3.31
C THR A 121 1.76 -6.28 -1.83
N GLN A 122 2.37 -5.14 -1.45
CA GLN A 122 2.51 -4.74 -0.05
C GLN A 122 1.26 -4.05 0.53
N VAL A 123 0.32 -3.67 -0.32
CA VAL A 123 -0.90 -2.94 0.08
C VAL A 123 -2.11 -3.55 -0.60
N GLY A 124 -3.17 -3.76 0.17
CA GLY A 124 -4.42 -4.32 -0.31
C GLY A 124 -5.60 -3.85 0.56
N SER A 125 -6.83 -4.06 0.10
CA SER A 125 -8.05 -3.82 0.88
C SER A 125 -8.22 -4.82 2.04
N GLY A 126 -7.58 -5.98 1.92
CA GLY A 126 -7.45 -7.01 2.94
C GLY A 126 -6.01 -7.47 3.03
N VAL A 127 -5.78 -8.48 3.84
CA VAL A 127 -4.48 -9.10 4.06
C VAL A 127 -4.60 -10.62 4.01
N VAL A 128 -3.56 -11.29 3.52
CA VAL A 128 -3.40 -12.74 3.62
C VAL A 128 -2.09 -13.03 4.35
N GLY A 129 -2.13 -13.98 5.26
CA GLY A 129 -0.96 -14.43 6.03
C GLY A 129 -1.08 -15.89 6.40
N GLU A 130 -0.02 -16.45 6.96
CA GLU A 130 0.05 -17.84 7.39
C GLU A 130 0.26 -17.93 8.90
N LEU A 131 -0.39 -18.87 9.55
CA LEU A 131 -0.16 -19.21 10.94
C LEU A 131 1.16 -20.01 11.02
N GLU A 132 1.90 -19.85 12.11
CA GLU A 132 3.11 -20.66 12.36
C GLU A 132 2.77 -22.14 12.43
N GLU A 133 1.69 -22.48 13.12
CA GLU A 133 1.19 -23.85 13.26
C GLU A 133 -0.26 -23.93 12.76
N PRO A 134 -0.61 -24.96 11.99
CA PRO A 134 -1.99 -25.19 11.57
C PRO A 134 -2.92 -25.46 12.75
N GLU A 135 -4.12 -24.92 12.69
CA GLU A 135 -5.12 -24.99 13.77
C GLU A 135 -6.44 -25.60 13.27
N ALA A 136 -7.16 -26.35 14.09
CA ALA A 136 -8.47 -26.89 13.73
C ALA A 136 -9.48 -25.73 13.53
N GLU A 137 -10.36 -25.82 12.51
CA GLU A 137 -11.32 -24.77 12.15
C GLU A 137 -12.10 -24.22 13.35
N LEU A 138 -12.63 -25.10 14.20
CA LEU A 138 -13.45 -24.69 15.35
C LEU A 138 -12.62 -23.94 16.41
N ASP A 139 -11.41 -24.37 16.65
CA ASP A 139 -10.54 -23.75 17.66
C ASP A 139 -10.03 -22.39 17.15
N PHE A 140 -9.71 -22.29 15.85
CA PHE A 140 -9.42 -21.05 15.17
C PHE A 140 -10.59 -20.05 15.32
N LEU A 141 -11.82 -20.46 15.00
CA LEU A 141 -13.00 -19.59 15.11
C LEU A 141 -13.26 -19.14 16.57
N LYS A 142 -13.07 -20.01 17.55
CA LYS A 142 -13.15 -19.66 18.98
C LYS A 142 -12.08 -18.64 19.36
N ARG A 143 -10.86 -18.81 18.86
CA ARG A 143 -9.75 -17.87 19.10
C ARG A 143 -10.06 -16.50 18.50
N ILE A 144 -10.53 -16.44 17.24
CA ILE A 144 -10.97 -15.21 16.60
C ILE A 144 -12.08 -14.52 17.39
N LYS A 145 -13.12 -15.28 17.74
CA LYS A 145 -14.23 -14.79 18.56
C LYS A 145 -13.74 -14.14 19.85
N LYS A 146 -12.78 -14.75 20.52
CA LYS A 146 -12.20 -14.24 21.78
C LYS A 146 -11.31 -13.01 21.53
N THR A 147 -10.44 -13.06 20.52
CA THR A 147 -9.48 -11.99 20.21
C THR A 147 -10.18 -10.69 19.82
N PHE A 148 -11.27 -10.78 19.05
CA PHE A 148 -12.04 -9.61 18.60
C PHE A 148 -13.23 -9.28 19.52
N GLU A 149 -13.38 -10.00 20.64
CA GLU A 149 -14.47 -9.81 21.60
C GLU A 149 -15.88 -9.88 20.97
N VAL A 150 -16.03 -10.80 20.00
CA VAL A 150 -17.24 -10.92 19.18
C VAL A 150 -18.33 -11.69 19.92
N GLY A 151 -19.51 -11.09 20.06
CA GLY A 151 -20.68 -11.75 20.68
C GLY A 151 -21.22 -12.93 19.87
N CYS A 152 -21.30 -12.77 18.55
CA CYS A 152 -21.77 -13.78 17.62
C CYS A 152 -20.88 -13.82 16.37
N LEU A 153 -20.44 -15.01 15.95
CA LEU A 153 -19.69 -15.25 14.73
C LEU A 153 -20.50 -16.18 13.84
N ARG A 154 -20.75 -15.77 12.59
CA ARG A 154 -21.42 -16.59 11.56
C ARG A 154 -20.36 -17.22 10.67
N HIS A 155 -20.57 -18.47 10.25
CA HIS A 155 -19.61 -19.15 9.39
C HIS A 155 -20.28 -20.18 8.47
N THR A 156 -19.61 -20.54 7.37
CA THR A 156 -19.99 -21.66 6.51
C THR A 156 -19.76 -22.98 7.25
N ARG A 157 -20.26 -24.09 6.67
CA ARG A 157 -20.05 -25.43 7.23
C ARG A 157 -18.56 -25.73 7.43
N LEU A 158 -18.20 -26.28 8.58
CA LEU A 158 -16.86 -26.79 8.85
C LEU A 158 -16.58 -28.00 7.97
N SER A 159 -15.43 -28.02 7.36
CA SER A 159 -14.95 -29.09 6.45
C SER A 159 -14.09 -30.14 7.16
N GLY A 160 -13.62 -29.83 8.37
CA GLY A 160 -12.65 -30.66 9.11
C GLY A 160 -11.21 -30.44 8.68
N ARG A 161 -10.93 -29.42 7.86
CA ARG A 161 -9.56 -29.07 7.45
C ARG A 161 -8.83 -28.33 8.57
N LEU A 162 -7.52 -28.24 8.45
CA LEU A 162 -6.71 -27.35 9.27
C LEU A 162 -6.64 -25.97 8.62
N ILE A 163 -6.65 -24.93 9.44
CA ILE A 163 -6.42 -23.55 9.02
C ILE A 163 -4.95 -23.23 9.19
N GLN A 164 -4.28 -22.89 8.13
CA GLN A 164 -2.93 -22.37 8.12
C GLN A 164 -2.86 -21.03 7.41
N LYS A 165 -3.52 -20.89 6.27
CA LYS A 165 -3.52 -19.65 5.49
C LYS A 165 -4.81 -18.88 5.71
N VAL A 166 -4.68 -17.67 6.24
CA VAL A 166 -5.78 -16.81 6.67
C VAL A 166 -5.85 -15.58 5.79
N ALA A 167 -7.01 -15.31 5.21
CA ALA A 167 -7.31 -14.05 4.55
C ALA A 167 -8.32 -13.25 5.38
N LEU A 168 -8.14 -11.94 5.48
CA LEU A 168 -9.07 -11.10 6.23
C LEU A 168 -9.27 -9.70 5.60
N CYS A 169 -10.46 -9.15 5.81
CA CYS A 169 -10.80 -7.78 5.45
C CYS A 169 -11.87 -7.27 6.43
N GLY A 170 -11.60 -6.18 7.15
CA GLY A 170 -12.58 -5.52 8.01
C GLY A 170 -13.75 -4.94 7.21
N GLY A 171 -14.86 -4.67 7.90
CA GLY A 171 -16.05 -4.08 7.30
C GLY A 171 -16.71 -4.99 6.24
N ALA A 172 -17.23 -4.40 5.16
CA ALA A 172 -17.92 -5.09 4.07
C ALA A 172 -16.93 -5.70 3.05
N GLY A 173 -16.10 -6.65 3.48
CA GLY A 173 -15.00 -7.22 2.70
C GLY A 173 -15.37 -8.38 1.76
N ALA A 174 -16.63 -8.82 1.66
CA ALA A 174 -17.04 -10.00 0.89
C ALA A 174 -16.62 -9.96 -0.60
N PHE A 175 -16.42 -8.78 -1.20
CA PHE A 175 -15.91 -8.61 -2.56
C PHE A 175 -14.51 -9.20 -2.79
N LEU A 176 -13.77 -9.48 -1.71
CA LEU A 176 -12.45 -10.11 -1.75
C LEU A 176 -12.48 -11.65 -1.71
N LEU A 177 -13.64 -12.28 -1.51
CA LEU A 177 -13.77 -13.75 -1.49
C LEU A 177 -13.10 -14.41 -2.71
N PRO A 178 -13.32 -13.94 -3.98
CA PRO A 178 -12.63 -14.54 -5.12
C PRO A 178 -11.10 -14.43 -5.04
N LYS A 179 -10.58 -13.36 -4.43
CA LYS A 179 -9.14 -13.16 -4.24
C LYS A 179 -8.58 -14.03 -3.12
N ALA A 180 -9.34 -14.23 -2.04
CA ALA A 180 -8.97 -15.14 -0.96
C ALA A 180 -8.87 -16.58 -1.47
N VAL A 181 -9.85 -17.04 -2.25
CA VAL A 181 -9.82 -18.35 -2.92
C VAL A 181 -8.63 -18.46 -3.88
N SER A 182 -8.39 -17.44 -4.73
CA SER A 182 -7.24 -17.43 -5.65
C SER A 182 -5.88 -17.36 -4.96
N ALA A 183 -5.85 -16.96 -3.70
CA ALA A 183 -4.66 -16.97 -2.86
C ALA A 183 -4.50 -18.29 -2.08
N ASP A 184 -5.36 -19.28 -2.32
CA ASP A 184 -5.42 -20.55 -1.59
C ASP A 184 -5.53 -20.39 -0.08
N ALA A 185 -6.34 -19.41 0.37
CA ALA A 185 -6.60 -19.23 1.79
C ALA A 185 -7.58 -20.30 2.31
N ASP A 186 -7.33 -20.82 3.51
CA ASP A 186 -8.18 -21.82 4.16
C ASP A 186 -9.44 -21.16 4.76
N VAL A 187 -9.31 -19.91 5.20
CA VAL A 187 -10.39 -19.12 5.81
C VAL A 187 -10.36 -17.68 5.34
N PHE A 188 -11.55 -17.10 5.12
CA PHE A 188 -11.72 -15.67 4.90
C PHE A 188 -12.56 -15.07 6.03
N ILE A 189 -11.99 -14.07 6.71
CA ILE A 189 -12.63 -13.38 7.83
C ILE A 189 -13.04 -11.98 7.39
N THR A 190 -14.28 -11.58 7.65
CA THR A 190 -14.77 -10.24 7.28
C THR A 190 -15.87 -9.77 8.22
N GLY A 191 -16.25 -8.48 8.14
CA GLY A 191 -17.30 -7.89 8.94
C GLY A 191 -18.70 -8.18 8.41
N GLU A 192 -18.88 -8.26 7.08
CA GLU A 192 -20.20 -8.45 6.46
C GLU A 192 -20.15 -9.39 5.27
N VAL A 193 -21.11 -10.34 5.23
CA VAL A 193 -21.31 -11.27 4.12
C VAL A 193 -22.79 -11.37 3.81
N LYS A 194 -23.17 -11.21 2.55
CA LYS A 194 -24.54 -11.42 2.10
C LYS A 194 -24.87 -12.91 2.06
N TYR A 195 -26.15 -13.24 2.28
CA TYR A 195 -26.64 -14.61 2.31
C TYR A 195 -26.18 -15.45 1.09
N HIS A 196 -26.28 -14.91 -0.12
CA HIS A 196 -25.88 -15.62 -1.34
C HIS A 196 -24.37 -15.85 -1.46
N ASP A 197 -23.55 -14.98 -0.85
CA ASP A 197 -22.09 -15.14 -0.91
C ASP A 197 -21.64 -16.38 -0.10
N TYR A 198 -22.36 -16.75 0.97
CA TYR A 198 -22.07 -17.98 1.69
C TYR A 198 -22.21 -19.22 0.80
N PHE A 199 -23.29 -19.30 0.00
CA PHE A 199 -23.51 -20.43 -0.93
C PHE A 199 -22.45 -20.52 -2.03
N ASN A 200 -22.02 -19.38 -2.54
CA ASN A 200 -21.07 -19.36 -3.65
C ASN A 200 -19.70 -19.90 -3.26
N TYR A 201 -19.33 -19.84 -1.98
CA TYR A 201 -17.98 -20.14 -1.52
C TYR A 201 -17.91 -21.23 -0.44
N GLU A 202 -19.03 -21.80 0.02
CA GLU A 202 -19.06 -22.75 1.15
C GLU A 202 -18.23 -24.03 0.96
N ASN A 203 -17.91 -24.38 -0.29
CA ASN A 203 -17.12 -25.57 -0.60
C ASN A 203 -15.65 -25.23 -0.90
N ASP A 204 -15.32 -23.96 -1.13
CA ASP A 204 -13.98 -23.51 -1.54
C ASP A 204 -13.16 -23.04 -0.35
N ILE A 205 -13.78 -22.27 0.55
CA ILE A 205 -13.10 -21.61 1.66
C ILE A 205 -14.03 -21.55 2.88
N LEU A 206 -13.47 -21.64 4.08
CA LEU A 206 -14.24 -21.33 5.28
C LEU A 206 -14.50 -19.82 5.34
N VAL A 207 -15.76 -19.38 5.24
CA VAL A 207 -16.15 -17.99 5.39
C VAL A 207 -16.57 -17.74 6.83
N ALA A 208 -15.97 -16.73 7.49
CA ALA A 208 -16.29 -16.33 8.85
C ALA A 208 -16.64 -14.84 8.90
N GLU A 209 -17.85 -14.53 9.37
CA GLU A 209 -18.35 -13.18 9.53
C GLU A 209 -18.43 -12.80 11.01
N MET A 210 -17.76 -11.71 11.39
CA MET A 210 -17.66 -11.31 12.80
C MET A 210 -18.45 -10.06 13.17
N GLY A 211 -19.05 -9.36 12.20
CA GLY A 211 -19.69 -8.07 12.37
C GLY A 211 -18.83 -6.89 11.92
N HIS A 212 -19.49 -5.88 11.34
CA HIS A 212 -18.80 -4.71 10.78
C HIS A 212 -18.05 -3.94 11.87
N TYR A 213 -18.78 -3.52 12.90
CA TYR A 213 -18.18 -2.79 14.02
C TYR A 213 -17.07 -3.58 14.70
N GLU A 214 -17.30 -4.86 14.95
CA GLU A 214 -16.38 -5.75 15.65
C GLU A 214 -15.07 -5.93 14.89
N SER A 215 -15.13 -5.90 13.56
CA SER A 215 -13.92 -6.01 12.71
C SER A 215 -13.12 -4.72 12.59
N GLU A 216 -13.72 -3.55 12.87
CA GLU A 216 -13.11 -2.23 12.67
C GLU A 216 -12.88 -1.43 13.96
N GLN A 217 -13.42 -1.84 15.10
CA GLN A 217 -13.36 -1.10 16.36
C GLN A 217 -11.94 -0.79 16.85
N TYR A 218 -10.95 -1.58 16.43
CA TYR A 218 -9.54 -1.44 16.83
C TYR A 218 -8.78 -0.39 16.02
N THR A 219 -9.41 0.20 15.00
CA THR A 219 -8.80 1.27 14.18
C THR A 219 -8.39 2.46 15.03
N LYS A 220 -9.11 2.76 16.11
CA LYS A 220 -8.79 3.84 17.06
C LYS A 220 -7.47 3.60 17.81
N GLU A 221 -7.15 2.35 18.15
CA GLU A 221 -5.86 1.98 18.79
C GLU A 221 -4.71 2.13 17.79
N ILE A 222 -4.93 1.76 16.53
CA ILE A 222 -3.94 1.93 15.46
C ILE A 222 -3.64 3.42 15.26
N PHE A 223 -4.66 4.27 15.13
CA PHE A 223 -4.47 5.71 15.01
C PHE A 223 -3.81 6.33 16.25
N TYR A 224 -4.19 5.89 17.43
CA TYR A 224 -3.57 6.33 18.68
C TYR A 224 -2.06 6.05 18.66
N SER A 225 -1.66 4.81 18.33
CA SER A 225 -0.25 4.42 18.27
C SER A 225 0.54 5.24 17.24
N ILE A 226 -0.01 5.42 16.05
CA ILE A 226 0.61 6.23 14.97
C ILE A 226 0.78 7.70 15.41
N ILE A 227 -0.23 8.29 16.02
CA ILE A 227 -0.16 9.69 16.46
C ILE A 227 0.86 9.86 17.59
N GLN A 228 0.89 8.93 18.56
CA GLN A 228 1.88 8.96 19.65
C GLN A 228 3.31 8.80 19.14
N GLU A 229 3.53 7.97 18.13
CA GLU A 229 4.85 7.81 17.50
C GLU A 229 5.29 9.05 16.74
N MET A 230 4.37 9.63 15.93
CA MET A 230 4.70 10.77 15.08
C MET A 230 4.74 12.11 15.83
N PHE A 231 3.96 12.25 16.88
CA PHE A 231 3.76 13.48 17.65
C PHE A 231 3.71 13.20 19.15
N PRO A 232 4.83 12.79 19.75
CA PRO A 232 4.87 12.36 21.16
C PRO A 232 4.49 13.47 22.16
N GLU A 233 4.54 14.73 21.74
CA GLU A 233 4.15 15.90 22.53
C GLU A 233 2.63 16.14 22.60
N LEU A 234 1.85 15.45 21.76
CA LEU A 234 0.40 15.63 21.77
C LEU A 234 -0.27 14.76 22.82
N GLU A 235 -1.16 15.35 23.60
CA GLU A 235 -2.06 14.60 24.47
C GLU A 235 -3.19 14.00 23.63
N VAL A 236 -3.21 12.67 23.50
CA VAL A 236 -4.20 11.92 22.72
C VAL A 236 -5.01 11.03 23.64
N GLN A 237 -6.33 11.02 23.47
CA GLN A 237 -7.24 10.17 24.23
C GLN A 237 -8.07 9.28 23.32
N ILE A 238 -8.22 8.01 23.67
CA ILE A 238 -9.12 7.08 22.98
C ILE A 238 -10.53 7.23 23.58
N THR A 239 -11.52 7.49 22.72
CA THR A 239 -12.92 7.54 23.16
C THR A 239 -13.40 6.17 23.70
N ARG A 240 -14.19 6.22 24.78
CA ARG A 240 -14.85 5.04 25.36
C ARG A 240 -16.29 4.87 24.89
N VAL A 241 -16.77 5.75 24.02
CA VAL A 241 -18.14 5.69 23.50
C VAL A 241 -18.24 4.50 22.53
N ASN A 242 -19.17 3.58 22.85
CA ASN A 242 -19.52 2.49 21.95
C ASN A 242 -20.55 3.01 20.93
N THR A 243 -20.16 3.09 19.67
CA THR A 243 -21.01 3.57 18.56
C THR A 243 -21.71 2.44 17.81
N ASN A 244 -21.57 1.17 18.26
CA ASN A 244 -22.23 0.04 17.61
C ASN A 244 -23.76 0.14 17.76
N PRO A 245 -24.52 0.34 16.66
CA PRO A 245 -25.99 0.39 16.69
C PRO A 245 -26.64 -1.00 16.79
N ILE A 246 -25.86 -2.07 16.49
CA ILE A 246 -26.36 -3.45 16.45
C ILE A 246 -26.31 -4.04 17.86
N LYS A 247 -27.40 -4.67 18.25
CA LYS A 247 -27.52 -5.39 19.51
C LYS A 247 -27.88 -6.84 19.21
N TYR A 248 -27.31 -7.73 20.00
CA TYR A 248 -27.61 -9.17 19.92
C TYR A 248 -28.46 -9.55 21.14
N LEU A 249 -29.44 -10.40 20.93
CA LEU A 249 -30.35 -10.89 21.96
C LEU A 249 -29.84 -12.22 22.51
#